data_b117b2982a1e54a0c9e8a23f3803014b
#
_entry.id   b117b2982a1e54a0c9e8a23f3803014b
#
_cell.length_a   1.000
_cell.length_b   1.000
_cell.length_c   1.000
_cell.angle_alpha   90.00
_cell.angle_beta   90.00
_cell.angle_gamma   90.00
#
_symmetry.space_group_name_H-M   'P 1'
#
loop_
_entity.id
_entity.type
_entity.pdbx_description
1 polymer ?
#
loop_
_entity_poly.entity_id
_entity_poly.type
_entity_poly.pdbx_seq_one_letter_code
_entity_poly.pdbx_strand_id
1 'polypeptide(L)'
;MLRHYIKMAMRHLLKNKIQNLISIVGLSVGILCFSICLYCSRFISEVDSCFSNKELIADINLCTTRGDLYSGIPATTIEELRKLRFDEVQDFTFTVYPRERSYNVEIKEGKELPYDHLMTMEVDSLFRKVFTPRILQGSWAVASNTPNAIILTRSLAKRIFGESENPIGKRMILTQRLFTAPDTTPRTGGIAYTIQAVIEDIPLNTSLSFLEKLDMLTLNDSEGTLQFNGRNNMTGGFGFALLHPGKTARKLEARFRSINMKHHIYDEETAITASPFGEEF
;
A
#
# COMPACT_ATOMS: atom_id res chain seq x y z
N MET A 1 52.52 23.48 -16.44
CA MET A 1 52.46 23.67 -14.97
C MET A 1 51.61 22.58 -14.27
N LEU A 2 50.38 22.32 -14.66
CA LEU A 2 49.50 21.34 -14.02
C LEU A 2 50.10 19.93 -13.86
N ARG A 3 50.75 19.43 -14.92
CA ARG A 3 51.41 18.09 -14.94
C ARG A 3 52.56 17.98 -13.92
N HIS A 4 53.23 19.07 -13.59
CA HIS A 4 54.29 19.10 -12.58
C HIS A 4 53.72 19.00 -11.18
N TYR A 5 52.64 19.75 -10.89
CA TYR A 5 51.91 19.70 -9.59
C TYR A 5 51.32 18.32 -9.32
N ILE A 6 50.69 17.70 -10.32
CA ILE A 6 50.16 16.34 -10.20
C ILE A 6 51.27 15.33 -9.88
N LYS A 7 52.43 15.41 -10.56
CA LYS A 7 53.56 14.52 -10.31
C LYS A 7 54.18 14.70 -8.91
N MET A 8 54.20 15.94 -8.41
CA MET A 8 54.68 16.25 -7.05
C MET A 8 53.69 15.75 -5.99
N ALA A 9 52.40 15.94 -6.21
CA ALA A 9 51.33 15.43 -5.33
C ALA A 9 51.36 13.90 -5.25
N MET A 10 51.52 13.21 -6.38
CA MET A 10 51.66 11.75 -6.41
C MET A 10 52.88 11.24 -5.63
N ARG A 11 54.04 11.92 -5.74
CA ARG A 11 55.22 11.56 -4.96
C ARG A 11 54.99 11.77 -3.44
N HIS A 12 54.29 12.81 -3.05
CA HIS A 12 53.95 13.10 -1.65
C HIS A 12 53.01 12.03 -1.08
N LEU A 13 52.00 11.63 -1.86
CA LEU A 13 51.07 10.57 -1.52
C LEU A 13 51.79 9.23 -1.31
N LEU A 14 52.72 8.89 -2.18
CA LEU A 14 53.50 7.65 -2.11
C LEU A 14 54.55 7.61 -0.96
N LYS A 15 54.98 8.78 -0.48
CA LYS A 15 55.97 8.90 0.60
C LYS A 15 55.32 8.65 1.99
N ASN A 16 54.07 9.11 2.20
CA ASN A 16 53.35 9.02 3.47
C ASN A 16 52.18 8.06 3.36
N LYS A 17 52.40 6.82 2.98
CA LYS A 17 51.38 5.82 2.62
C LYS A 17 50.36 5.59 3.73
N ILE A 18 50.79 5.42 5.00
CA ILE A 18 49.91 5.10 6.12
C ILE A 18 48.98 6.28 6.45
N GLN A 19 49.55 7.50 6.50
CA GLN A 19 48.76 8.70 6.81
C GLN A 19 47.75 8.99 5.70
N ASN A 20 48.13 8.85 4.44
CA ASN A 20 47.22 9.02 3.31
C ASN A 20 46.15 7.94 3.26
N LEU A 21 46.48 6.69 3.59
CA LEU A 21 45.51 5.61 3.68
C LEU A 21 44.45 5.91 4.74
N ILE A 22 44.86 6.34 5.94
CA ILE A 22 43.96 6.71 7.03
C ILE A 22 43.04 7.87 6.57
N SER A 23 43.58 8.89 5.93
CA SER A 23 42.82 10.03 5.41
C SER A 23 41.82 9.62 4.34
N ILE A 24 42.21 8.75 3.40
CA ILE A 24 41.33 8.25 2.34
C ILE A 24 40.19 7.42 2.96
N VAL A 25 40.51 6.50 3.86
CA VAL A 25 39.50 5.68 4.53
C VAL A 25 38.54 6.56 5.36
N GLY A 26 39.07 7.51 6.14
CA GLY A 26 38.24 8.42 6.91
C GLY A 26 37.29 9.27 6.02
N LEU A 27 37.83 9.82 4.91
CA LEU A 27 37.02 10.58 3.96
C LEU A 27 35.96 9.69 3.28
N SER A 28 36.34 8.47 2.90
CA SER A 28 35.42 7.52 2.27
C SER A 28 34.27 7.14 3.20
N VAL A 29 34.56 6.87 4.48
CA VAL A 29 33.55 6.60 5.50
C VAL A 29 32.65 7.82 5.71
N GLY A 30 33.24 9.02 5.79
CA GLY A 30 32.47 10.26 5.93
C GLY A 30 31.52 10.51 4.77
N ILE A 31 31.97 10.32 3.52
CA ILE A 31 31.11 10.44 2.33
C ILE A 31 30.01 9.37 2.35
N LEU A 32 30.32 8.13 2.72
CA LEU A 32 29.34 7.05 2.80
C LEU A 32 28.26 7.37 3.82
N CYS A 33 28.63 7.76 5.05
CA CYS A 33 27.68 8.15 6.09
C CYS A 33 26.81 9.33 5.66
N PHE A 34 27.41 10.36 5.07
CA PHE A 34 26.66 11.52 4.56
C PHE A 34 25.67 11.11 3.45
N SER A 35 26.09 10.24 2.52
CA SER A 35 25.21 9.75 1.44
C SER A 35 24.03 8.95 1.99
N ILE A 36 24.27 8.10 2.99
CA ILE A 36 23.20 7.35 3.65
C ILE A 36 22.23 8.29 4.35
N CYS A 37 22.74 9.27 5.11
CA CYS A 37 21.89 10.26 5.78
C CYS A 37 21.04 11.06 4.80
N LEU A 38 21.62 11.50 3.67
CA LEU A 38 20.87 12.19 2.63
C LEU A 38 19.80 11.31 1.99
N TYR A 39 20.13 10.04 1.73
CA TYR A 39 19.17 9.08 1.19
C TYR A 39 18.01 8.86 2.16
N CYS A 40 18.30 8.58 3.44
CA CYS A 40 17.27 8.40 4.47
C CYS A 40 16.40 9.65 4.64
N SER A 41 17.02 10.84 4.65
CA SER A 41 16.29 12.11 4.76
C SER A 41 15.32 12.31 3.60
N ARG A 42 15.76 12.05 2.36
CA ARG A 42 14.89 12.12 1.18
C ARG A 42 13.80 11.06 1.22
N PHE A 43 14.15 9.83 1.55
CA PHE A 43 13.19 8.73 1.64
C PHE A 43 12.04 9.05 2.59
N ILE A 44 12.36 9.62 3.78
CA ILE A 44 11.37 10.03 4.78
C ILE A 44 10.57 11.26 4.30
N SER A 45 11.22 12.26 3.73
CA SER A 45 10.53 13.48 3.28
C SER A 45 9.59 13.26 2.09
N GLU A 46 9.85 12.23 1.31
CA GLU A 46 9.06 11.86 0.13
C GLU A 46 8.01 10.78 0.43
N VAL A 47 7.83 10.38 1.71
CA VAL A 47 6.77 9.43 2.10
C VAL A 47 5.41 9.96 1.63
N ASP A 48 4.63 9.07 0.99
CA ASP A 48 3.29 9.34 0.45
C ASP A 48 3.19 10.45 -0.61
N SER A 49 4.31 10.96 -1.12
CA SER A 49 4.32 12.01 -2.16
C SER A 49 3.72 11.55 -3.49
N CYS A 50 3.58 10.24 -3.69
CA CYS A 50 2.93 9.67 -4.88
C CYS A 50 1.42 9.93 -4.94
N PHE A 51 0.79 10.28 -3.81
CA PHE A 51 -0.64 10.55 -3.75
C PHE A 51 -0.90 12.05 -3.83
N SER A 52 -1.60 12.48 -4.90
CA SER A 52 -1.91 13.89 -5.12
C SER A 52 -2.80 14.51 -4.04
N ASN A 53 -3.57 13.69 -3.34
CA ASN A 53 -4.51 14.09 -2.29
C ASN A 53 -3.96 13.89 -0.88
N LYS A 54 -2.67 13.59 -0.71
CA LYS A 54 -2.06 13.22 0.58
C LYS A 54 -2.50 14.12 1.73
N GLU A 55 -2.52 15.44 1.55
CA GLU A 55 -2.90 16.42 2.58
C GLU A 55 -4.40 16.42 2.93
N LEU A 56 -5.21 15.81 2.06
CA LEU A 56 -6.66 15.68 2.25
C LEU A 56 -7.06 14.28 2.73
N ILE A 57 -6.11 13.38 2.89
CA ILE A 57 -6.38 12.03 3.41
C ILE A 57 -6.22 12.05 4.92
N ALA A 58 -7.15 11.41 5.63
CA ALA A 58 -7.05 11.15 7.05
C ALA A 58 -7.14 9.64 7.30
N ASP A 59 -6.27 9.14 8.16
CA ASP A 59 -6.33 7.77 8.68
C ASP A 59 -7.46 7.67 9.69
N ILE A 60 -8.22 6.59 9.61
CA ILE A 60 -9.32 6.29 10.53
C ILE A 60 -8.94 5.06 11.34
N ASN A 61 -8.73 5.26 12.62
CA ASN A 61 -8.25 4.25 13.54
C ASN A 61 -9.21 4.06 14.72
N LEU A 62 -8.96 3.03 15.52
CA LEU A 62 -9.63 2.81 16.77
C LEU A 62 -8.68 3.11 17.94
N CYS A 63 -9.19 3.82 18.95
CA CYS A 63 -8.45 4.13 20.16
C CYS A 63 -9.12 3.47 21.36
N THR A 64 -8.35 2.76 22.19
CA THR A 64 -8.88 2.21 23.45
C THR A 64 -9.14 3.29 24.46
N THR A 65 -9.86 2.95 25.52
CA THR A 65 -10.06 3.83 26.68
C THR A 65 -8.74 4.16 27.40
N ARG A 66 -7.68 3.36 27.20
CA ARG A 66 -6.34 3.59 27.74
C ARG A 66 -5.49 4.51 26.89
N GLY A 67 -5.96 4.85 25.66
CA GLY A 67 -5.23 5.68 24.71
C GLY A 67 -4.36 4.90 23.72
N ASP A 68 -4.41 3.55 23.72
CA ASP A 68 -3.70 2.74 22.75
C ASP A 68 -4.40 2.82 21.39
N LEU A 69 -3.65 3.10 20.33
CA LEU A 69 -4.16 3.13 18.97
C LEU A 69 -4.10 1.73 18.35
N TYR A 70 -5.21 1.31 17.78
CA TYR A 70 -5.25 0.17 16.87
C TYR A 70 -5.21 0.68 15.44
N SER A 71 -4.15 0.37 14.71
CA SER A 71 -3.97 0.70 13.29
C SER A 71 -4.88 -0.11 12.36
N GLY A 72 -6.01 -0.58 12.85
CA GLY A 72 -6.95 -1.37 12.08
C GLY A 72 -8.38 -1.06 12.48
N ILE A 73 -9.26 -0.99 11.49
CA ILE A 73 -10.67 -0.75 11.69
C ILE A 73 -11.48 -1.83 10.95
N PRO A 74 -12.61 -2.32 11.51
CA PRO A 74 -13.49 -3.21 10.77
C PRO A 74 -14.10 -2.51 9.56
N ALA A 75 -14.23 -3.21 8.42
CA ALA A 75 -14.88 -2.65 7.23
C ALA A 75 -16.33 -2.21 7.50
N THR A 76 -17.03 -2.92 8.38
CA THR A 76 -18.40 -2.56 8.83
C THR A 76 -18.47 -1.17 9.43
N THR A 77 -17.43 -0.76 10.17
CA THR A 77 -17.36 0.60 10.75
C THR A 77 -17.27 1.66 9.66
N ILE A 78 -16.48 1.42 8.61
CA ILE A 78 -16.40 2.34 7.46
C ILE A 78 -17.75 2.42 6.73
N GLU A 79 -18.46 1.30 6.59
CA GLU A 79 -19.81 1.30 6.02
C GLU A 79 -20.83 2.08 6.88
N GLU A 80 -20.71 2.00 8.19
CA GLU A 80 -21.52 2.80 9.10
C GLU A 80 -21.18 4.29 8.99
N LEU A 81 -19.90 4.65 8.94
CA LEU A 81 -19.45 6.02 8.73
C LEU A 81 -19.96 6.60 7.41
N ARG A 82 -20.02 5.81 6.34
CA ARG A 82 -20.57 6.23 5.05
C ARG A 82 -22.06 6.56 5.11
N LYS A 83 -22.83 5.91 5.98
CA LYS A 83 -24.25 6.19 6.18
C LYS A 83 -24.47 7.51 6.92
N LEU A 84 -23.50 7.91 7.74
CA LEU A 84 -23.48 9.20 8.41
C LEU A 84 -22.91 10.25 7.44
N ARG A 85 -23.50 11.43 7.42
CA ARG A 85 -22.99 12.55 6.61
C ARG A 85 -22.10 13.43 7.46
N PHE A 86 -20.89 13.68 6.97
CA PHE A 86 -19.90 14.53 7.61
C PHE A 86 -19.58 15.71 6.67
N ASP A 87 -19.71 16.93 7.16
CA ASP A 87 -19.38 18.14 6.39
C ASP A 87 -17.86 18.26 6.11
N GLU A 88 -17.07 17.46 6.81
CA GLU A 88 -15.62 17.40 6.66
C GLU A 88 -15.17 16.44 5.55
N VAL A 89 -15.98 15.43 5.23
CA VAL A 89 -15.56 14.26 4.45
C VAL A 89 -16.30 14.20 3.12
N GLN A 90 -15.55 13.98 2.05
CA GLN A 90 -16.09 13.70 0.72
C GLN A 90 -16.49 12.24 0.59
N ASP A 91 -15.59 11.32 1.00
CA ASP A 91 -15.78 9.87 0.95
C ASP A 91 -14.88 9.16 1.97
N PHE A 92 -15.29 7.95 2.33
CA PHE A 92 -14.48 7.01 3.07
C PHE A 92 -14.09 5.84 2.18
N THR A 93 -12.86 5.32 2.32
CA THR A 93 -12.40 4.10 1.67
C THR A 93 -11.82 3.14 2.68
N PHE A 94 -11.77 1.88 2.31
CA PHE A 94 -11.24 0.81 3.13
C PHE A 94 -10.31 -0.06 2.29
N THR A 95 -9.18 -0.46 2.90
CA THR A 95 -8.26 -1.44 2.31
C THR A 95 -7.98 -2.54 3.31
N VAL A 96 -7.84 -3.76 2.83
CA VAL A 96 -7.35 -4.87 3.65
C VAL A 96 -5.82 -4.82 3.69
N TYR A 97 -5.20 -5.27 4.77
CA TYR A 97 -3.74 -5.38 4.86
C TYR A 97 -3.16 -6.10 3.65
N PRO A 98 -2.04 -5.61 3.08
CA PRO A 98 -1.31 -6.32 2.05
C PRO A 98 -0.95 -7.73 2.51
N ARG A 99 -1.08 -8.70 1.61
CA ARG A 99 -0.78 -10.11 1.90
C ARG A 99 -0.27 -10.83 0.67
N GLU A 100 0.57 -11.81 0.89
CA GLU A 100 1.06 -12.67 -0.18
C GLU A 100 -0.03 -13.64 -0.66
N ARG A 101 -0.13 -13.80 -1.97
CA ARG A 101 -1.00 -14.79 -2.62
C ARG A 101 -0.28 -15.41 -3.80
N SER A 102 -0.67 -16.65 -4.15
CA SER A 102 -0.14 -17.36 -5.32
C SER A 102 -1.23 -17.55 -6.38
N TYR A 103 -0.86 -17.33 -7.63
CA TYR A 103 -1.77 -17.42 -8.76
C TYR A 103 -1.17 -18.22 -9.92
N ASN A 104 -2.00 -18.96 -10.65
CA ASN A 104 -1.69 -19.41 -11.99
C ASN A 104 -2.16 -18.33 -12.97
N VAL A 105 -1.27 -17.87 -13.82
CA VAL A 105 -1.56 -16.82 -14.81
C VAL A 105 -1.67 -17.44 -16.19
N GLU A 106 -2.78 -17.18 -16.87
CA GLU A 106 -2.98 -17.57 -18.26
C GLU A 106 -2.20 -16.61 -19.17
N ILE A 107 -1.07 -17.12 -19.72
CA ILE A 107 -0.20 -16.33 -20.60
C ILE A 107 -0.66 -16.43 -22.05
N LYS A 108 -0.99 -17.67 -22.50
CA LYS A 108 -1.57 -17.96 -23.81
C LYS A 108 -2.70 -18.96 -23.61
N GLU A 109 -3.61 -19.02 -24.56
CA GLU A 109 -4.74 -19.92 -24.53
C GLU A 109 -4.29 -21.36 -24.14
N GLY A 110 -4.76 -21.83 -23.02
CA GLY A 110 -4.43 -23.13 -22.45
C GLY A 110 -3.03 -23.28 -21.81
N LYS A 111 -2.23 -22.22 -21.69
CA LYS A 111 -0.93 -22.24 -21.00
C LYS A 111 -0.94 -21.34 -19.77
N GLU A 112 -0.94 -21.96 -18.59
CA GLU A 112 -0.83 -21.28 -17.31
C GLU A 112 0.60 -21.41 -16.76
N LEU A 113 1.09 -20.35 -16.09
CA LEU A 113 2.33 -20.35 -15.34
C LEU A 113 2.07 -19.95 -13.89
N PRO A 114 2.69 -20.63 -12.93
CA PRO A 114 2.57 -20.28 -11.52
C PRO A 114 3.38 -19.02 -11.20
N TYR A 115 2.79 -18.17 -10.38
CA TYR A 115 3.44 -16.99 -9.77
C TYR A 115 3.12 -17.00 -8.28
N ASP A 116 4.14 -17.20 -7.48
CA ASP A 116 4.06 -17.25 -6.03
C ASP A 116 4.49 -15.93 -5.40
N HIS A 117 4.08 -15.73 -4.14
CA HIS A 117 4.48 -14.59 -3.32
C HIS A 117 4.16 -13.23 -3.96
N LEU A 118 2.98 -13.11 -4.59
CA LEU A 118 2.51 -11.83 -5.11
C LEU A 118 1.86 -11.03 -3.99
N MET A 119 2.43 -9.84 -3.69
CA MET A 119 1.87 -8.95 -2.68
C MET A 119 0.59 -8.30 -3.20
N THR A 120 -0.52 -8.68 -2.59
CA THR A 120 -1.87 -8.31 -3.02
C THR A 120 -2.56 -7.51 -1.93
N MET A 121 -3.18 -6.39 -2.28
CA MET A 121 -4.02 -5.59 -1.40
C MET A 121 -5.45 -5.56 -1.93
N GLU A 122 -6.40 -5.93 -1.09
CA GLU A 122 -7.83 -5.82 -1.40
C GLU A 122 -8.30 -4.40 -1.10
N VAL A 123 -8.99 -3.78 -2.06
CA VAL A 123 -9.46 -2.41 -1.97
C VAL A 123 -10.93 -2.30 -2.39
N ASP A 124 -11.61 -1.28 -1.92
CA ASP A 124 -12.96 -0.95 -2.38
C ASP A 124 -12.97 -0.06 -3.64
N SER A 125 -14.15 0.19 -4.18
CA SER A 125 -14.31 0.99 -5.40
C SER A 125 -13.92 2.46 -5.23
N LEU A 126 -13.97 2.99 -4.01
CA LEU A 126 -13.66 4.39 -3.67
C LEU A 126 -12.15 4.65 -3.47
N PHE A 127 -11.35 3.60 -3.35
CA PHE A 127 -9.89 3.69 -3.23
C PHE A 127 -9.27 4.64 -4.26
N ARG A 128 -9.69 4.53 -5.53
CA ARG A 128 -9.17 5.40 -6.59
C ARG A 128 -9.46 6.88 -6.36
N LYS A 129 -10.59 7.22 -5.76
CA LYS A 129 -10.96 8.62 -5.50
C LYS A 129 -10.07 9.22 -4.41
N VAL A 130 -9.72 8.41 -3.42
CA VAL A 130 -8.88 8.83 -2.29
C VAL A 130 -7.40 8.88 -2.69
N PHE A 131 -6.86 7.78 -3.22
CA PHE A 131 -5.42 7.63 -3.49
C PHE A 131 -5.00 8.01 -4.91
N THR A 132 -5.95 8.21 -5.82
CA THR A 132 -5.70 8.67 -7.21
C THR A 132 -4.60 7.93 -7.98
N PRO A 133 -4.53 6.58 -7.96
CA PRO A 133 -3.48 5.84 -8.67
C PRO A 133 -3.55 6.13 -10.18
N ARG A 134 -2.38 6.36 -10.79
CA ARG A 134 -2.30 6.64 -12.22
C ARG A 134 -2.56 5.37 -13.02
N ILE A 135 -3.64 5.36 -13.80
CA ILE A 135 -3.98 4.25 -14.68
C ILE A 135 -3.19 4.37 -15.98
N LEU A 136 -2.51 3.30 -16.37
CA LEU A 136 -1.71 3.20 -17.59
C LEU A 136 -2.48 2.51 -18.71
N GLN A 137 -3.24 1.47 -18.37
CA GLN A 137 -4.07 0.69 -19.30
C GLN A 137 -5.36 0.24 -18.60
N GLY A 138 -6.40 -0.01 -19.36
CA GLY A 138 -7.68 -0.49 -18.85
C GLY A 138 -8.53 0.57 -18.17
N SER A 139 -9.43 0.16 -17.27
CA SER A 139 -10.39 1.06 -16.63
C SER A 139 -10.73 0.66 -15.22
N TRP A 140 -10.60 1.60 -14.28
CA TRP A 140 -11.05 1.41 -12.90
C TRP A 140 -12.57 1.24 -12.79
N ALA A 141 -13.33 1.98 -13.60
CA ALA A 141 -14.78 1.88 -13.59
C ALA A 141 -15.25 0.48 -14.00
N VAL A 142 -14.56 -0.15 -14.96
CA VAL A 142 -14.83 -1.55 -15.33
C VAL A 142 -14.44 -2.48 -14.20
N ALA A 143 -13.25 -2.30 -13.60
CA ALA A 143 -12.79 -3.10 -12.46
C ALA A 143 -13.77 -3.05 -11.28
N SER A 144 -14.29 -1.87 -10.94
CA SER A 144 -15.25 -1.68 -9.84
C SER A 144 -16.58 -2.40 -10.03
N ASN A 145 -16.94 -2.72 -11.26
CA ASN A 145 -18.19 -3.42 -11.60
C ASN A 145 -17.96 -4.89 -12.01
N THR A 146 -16.71 -5.36 -11.99
CA THR A 146 -16.37 -6.74 -12.38
C THR A 146 -16.09 -7.56 -11.10
N PRO A 147 -16.75 -8.71 -10.91
CA PRO A 147 -16.41 -9.64 -9.84
C PRO A 147 -14.97 -10.14 -9.99
N ASN A 148 -14.26 -10.27 -8.88
CA ASN A 148 -12.88 -10.74 -8.85
C ASN A 148 -11.98 -9.98 -9.85
N ALA A 149 -12.05 -8.65 -9.85
CA ALA A 149 -11.20 -7.83 -10.69
C ALA A 149 -9.80 -7.70 -10.09
N ILE A 150 -8.78 -7.76 -10.95
CA ILE A 150 -7.38 -7.48 -10.60
C ILE A 150 -6.92 -6.24 -11.34
N ILE A 151 -6.16 -5.43 -10.62
CA ILE A 151 -5.40 -4.29 -11.14
C ILE A 151 -3.93 -4.57 -10.87
N LEU A 152 -3.13 -4.69 -11.92
CA LEU A 152 -1.70 -4.96 -11.82
C LEU A 152 -0.92 -3.66 -11.68
N THR A 153 0.22 -3.71 -11.00
CA THR A 153 1.25 -2.68 -11.14
C THR A 153 1.98 -2.84 -12.48
N ARG A 154 2.60 -1.75 -12.96
CA ARG A 154 3.41 -1.77 -14.19
C ARG A 154 4.49 -2.84 -14.11
N SER A 155 5.24 -2.90 -13.02
CA SER A 155 6.32 -3.85 -12.83
C SER A 155 5.84 -5.29 -12.91
N LEU A 156 4.71 -5.62 -12.28
CA LEU A 156 4.15 -6.97 -12.35
C LEU A 156 3.64 -7.29 -13.75
N ALA A 157 2.91 -6.38 -14.39
CA ALA A 157 2.41 -6.57 -15.76
C ALA A 157 3.57 -6.84 -16.72
N LYS A 158 4.66 -6.05 -16.63
CA LYS A 158 5.88 -6.25 -17.43
C LYS A 158 6.58 -7.59 -17.11
N ARG A 159 6.65 -7.99 -15.84
CA ARG A 159 7.26 -9.26 -15.41
C ARG A 159 6.53 -10.49 -15.97
N ILE A 160 5.20 -10.44 -16.04
CA ILE A 160 4.37 -11.55 -16.47
C ILE A 160 4.23 -11.59 -17.99
N PHE A 161 3.90 -10.46 -18.63
CA PHE A 161 3.48 -10.39 -20.02
C PHE A 161 4.54 -9.75 -20.96
N GLY A 162 5.60 -9.16 -20.39
CA GLY A 162 6.55 -8.37 -21.19
C GLY A 162 6.04 -6.97 -21.50
N GLU A 163 6.71 -6.27 -22.42
CA GLU A 163 6.36 -4.88 -22.76
C GLU A 163 5.30 -4.77 -23.88
N SER A 164 5.20 -5.80 -24.70
CA SER A 164 4.38 -5.75 -25.93
C SER A 164 3.00 -6.40 -25.80
N GLU A 165 2.78 -7.19 -24.78
CA GLU A 165 1.54 -7.95 -24.64
C GLU A 165 0.54 -7.21 -23.75
N ASN A 166 -0.72 -7.10 -24.24
CA ASN A 166 -1.79 -6.48 -23.47
C ASN A 166 -2.30 -7.45 -22.37
N PRO A 167 -2.21 -7.09 -21.08
CA PRO A 167 -2.69 -7.93 -20.00
C PRO A 167 -4.20 -7.86 -19.78
N ILE A 168 -4.89 -6.84 -20.29
CA ILE A 168 -6.31 -6.59 -20.01
C ILE A 168 -7.19 -7.72 -20.53
N GLY A 169 -8.09 -8.20 -19.69
CA GLY A 169 -9.01 -9.31 -19.98
C GLY A 169 -8.42 -10.70 -19.75
N LYS A 170 -7.11 -10.81 -19.48
CA LYS A 170 -6.49 -12.10 -19.15
C LYS A 170 -6.88 -12.56 -17.74
N ARG A 171 -6.77 -13.87 -17.51
CA ARG A 171 -7.19 -14.51 -16.27
C ARG A 171 -6.01 -14.86 -15.37
N MET A 172 -6.24 -14.71 -14.08
CA MET A 172 -5.36 -15.20 -13.02
C MET A 172 -6.17 -16.10 -12.08
N ILE A 173 -5.70 -17.30 -11.84
CA ILE A 173 -6.40 -18.27 -11.00
C ILE A 173 -5.72 -18.35 -9.65
N LEU A 174 -6.42 -18.00 -8.58
CA LEU A 174 -5.89 -18.09 -7.21
C LEU A 174 -5.66 -19.55 -6.83
N THR A 175 -4.42 -19.91 -6.52
CA THR A 175 -4.02 -21.31 -6.19
C THR A 175 -3.94 -21.55 -4.70
N GLN A 176 -3.60 -20.54 -3.90
CA GLN A 176 -3.48 -20.64 -2.45
C GLN A 176 -4.57 -19.85 -1.76
N ARG A 177 -5.37 -20.53 -0.95
CA ARG A 177 -6.40 -19.93 -0.10
C ARG A 177 -5.83 -19.65 1.29
N LEU A 178 -6.03 -18.43 1.78
CA LEU A 178 -5.55 -18.01 3.10
C LEU A 178 -6.41 -18.50 4.27
N PHE A 179 -7.68 -18.80 4.01
CA PHE A 179 -8.60 -19.28 5.03
C PHE A 179 -9.25 -20.58 4.57
N THR A 180 -8.74 -21.69 5.06
CA THR A 180 -9.53 -22.92 5.12
C THR A 180 -10.48 -22.75 6.29
N ALA A 181 -11.73 -22.40 6.04
CA ALA A 181 -12.77 -22.65 7.02
C ALA A 181 -12.75 -24.14 7.39
N PRO A 182 -12.96 -24.51 8.67
CA PRO A 182 -12.85 -25.89 9.14
C PRO A 182 -13.79 -26.90 8.45
N ASP A 183 -14.65 -26.45 7.56
CA ASP A 183 -15.69 -27.23 6.87
C ASP A 183 -15.51 -27.24 5.34
N THR A 184 -14.30 -27.31 4.85
CA THR A 184 -14.09 -27.32 3.41
C THR A 184 -13.66 -28.65 2.88
N THR A 185 -14.59 -29.33 2.20
CA THR A 185 -14.28 -30.19 1.08
C THR A 185 -13.27 -29.47 0.15
N PRO A 186 -12.21 -30.17 -0.32
CA PRO A 186 -11.28 -29.59 -1.28
C PRO A 186 -12.09 -29.17 -2.53
N ARG A 187 -12.33 -27.87 -2.70
CA ARG A 187 -12.87 -27.37 -3.97
C ARG A 187 -11.76 -27.49 -5.00
N THR A 188 -11.83 -28.49 -5.82
CA THR A 188 -11.05 -28.62 -7.04
C THR A 188 -11.49 -27.53 -8.01
N GLY A 189 -10.70 -26.46 -8.09
CA GLY A 189 -10.96 -25.34 -8.98
C GLY A 189 -10.58 -24.03 -8.29
N GLY A 190 -9.51 -23.39 -8.74
CA GLY A 190 -9.11 -22.07 -8.26
C GLY A 190 -10.14 -21.01 -8.66
N ILE A 191 -10.22 -19.92 -7.91
CA ILE A 191 -11.06 -18.78 -8.26
C ILE A 191 -10.36 -17.99 -9.34
N ALA A 192 -11.10 -17.76 -10.43
CA ALA A 192 -10.61 -16.97 -11.55
C ALA A 192 -10.84 -15.47 -11.30
N TYR A 193 -9.78 -14.72 -11.45
CA TYR A 193 -9.77 -13.26 -11.46
C TYR A 193 -9.49 -12.77 -12.87
N THR A 194 -10.00 -11.57 -13.20
CA THR A 194 -9.79 -10.96 -14.51
C THR A 194 -9.01 -9.65 -14.36
N ILE A 195 -7.97 -9.47 -15.15
CA ILE A 195 -7.16 -8.26 -15.18
C ILE A 195 -7.95 -7.16 -15.89
N GLN A 196 -8.26 -6.06 -15.19
CA GLN A 196 -9.09 -4.97 -15.71
C GLN A 196 -8.33 -3.66 -15.88
N ALA A 197 -7.22 -3.49 -15.20
CA ALA A 197 -6.38 -2.31 -15.34
C ALA A 197 -4.91 -2.59 -15.00
N VAL A 198 -4.04 -1.70 -15.48
CA VAL A 198 -2.64 -1.58 -15.05
C VAL A 198 -2.45 -0.17 -14.53
N ILE A 199 -1.84 -0.05 -13.35
CA ILE A 199 -1.50 1.22 -12.71
C ILE A 199 0.01 1.41 -12.65
N GLU A 200 0.44 2.63 -12.41
CA GLU A 200 1.83 2.93 -12.07
C GLU A 200 2.22 2.23 -10.76
N ASP A 201 3.50 1.88 -10.62
CA ASP A 201 3.99 1.23 -9.40
C ASP A 201 3.76 2.14 -8.19
N ILE A 202 3.26 1.57 -7.11
CA ILE A 202 3.17 2.25 -5.82
C ILE A 202 4.56 2.18 -5.18
N PRO A 203 5.19 3.31 -4.84
CA PRO A 203 6.52 3.32 -4.25
C PRO A 203 6.57 2.63 -2.88
N LEU A 204 7.77 2.15 -2.50
CA LEU A 204 7.97 1.53 -1.19
C LEU A 204 7.82 2.51 -0.02
N ASN A 205 8.09 3.79 -0.24
CA ASN A 205 7.98 4.84 0.75
C ASN A 205 6.55 5.38 0.87
N THR A 206 5.60 4.50 1.06
CA THR A 206 4.21 4.87 1.33
C THR A 206 3.69 4.16 2.56
N SER A 207 2.94 4.87 3.37
CA SER A 207 2.23 4.35 4.55
C SER A 207 1.23 3.26 4.19
N LEU A 208 0.74 3.26 2.96
CA LEU A 208 -0.22 2.29 2.45
C LEU A 208 0.36 0.87 2.31
N SER A 209 1.65 0.73 2.03
CA SER A 209 2.29 -0.55 1.71
C SER A 209 3.17 -1.11 2.83
N PHE A 210 3.38 -0.39 3.93
CA PHE A 210 4.29 -0.78 5.03
C PHE A 210 5.69 -1.19 4.55
N LEU A 211 6.24 -0.47 3.59
CA LEU A 211 7.53 -0.75 2.96
C LEU A 211 7.57 -2.07 2.17
N GLU A 212 6.43 -2.69 1.93
CA GLU A 212 6.34 -3.87 1.07
C GLU A 212 5.98 -3.47 -0.37
N LYS A 213 6.62 -4.11 -1.34
CA LYS A 213 6.33 -3.82 -2.74
C LYS A 213 4.98 -4.42 -3.14
N LEU A 214 3.99 -3.58 -3.34
CA LEU A 214 2.69 -4.00 -3.86
C LEU A 214 2.83 -4.45 -5.33
N ASP A 215 2.32 -5.64 -5.61
CA ASP A 215 2.27 -6.22 -6.96
C ASP A 215 0.92 -5.97 -7.63
N MET A 216 -0.18 -6.02 -6.88
CA MET A 216 -1.53 -5.85 -7.44
C MET A 216 -2.56 -5.43 -6.40
N LEU A 217 -3.68 -4.91 -6.91
CA LEU A 217 -4.89 -4.65 -6.14
C LEU A 217 -6.00 -5.60 -6.59
N THR A 218 -6.86 -6.02 -5.66
CA THR A 218 -8.08 -6.80 -5.97
C THR A 218 -9.31 -6.00 -5.58
N LEU A 219 -10.34 -6.06 -6.42
CA LEU A 219 -11.66 -5.47 -6.18
C LEU A 219 -12.73 -6.55 -6.29
N ASN A 220 -13.80 -6.40 -5.52
CA ASN A 220 -14.94 -7.31 -5.51
C ASN A 220 -14.51 -8.77 -5.36
N ASP A 221 -13.52 -9.01 -4.51
CA ASP A 221 -12.86 -10.30 -4.29
C ASP A 221 -13.80 -11.26 -3.56
N SER A 222 -14.27 -12.30 -4.24
CA SER A 222 -15.21 -13.29 -3.66
C SER A 222 -14.61 -14.15 -2.54
N GLU A 223 -13.28 -14.25 -2.47
CA GLU A 223 -12.54 -14.85 -1.34
C GLU A 223 -11.91 -13.77 -0.46
N GLY A 224 -12.26 -12.53 -0.71
CA GLY A 224 -11.72 -11.40 0.02
C GLY A 224 -12.38 -11.20 1.38
N THR A 225 -11.66 -10.48 2.18
CA THR A 225 -12.05 -10.17 3.56
C THR A 225 -13.26 -9.24 3.62
N LEU A 226 -13.42 -8.36 2.62
CA LEU A 226 -14.54 -7.42 2.55
C LEU A 226 -15.90 -8.12 2.43
N GLN A 227 -15.95 -9.30 1.82
CA GLN A 227 -17.20 -10.07 1.71
C GLN A 227 -17.49 -10.94 2.96
N PHE A 228 -16.47 -11.27 3.76
CA PHE A 228 -16.66 -12.09 4.98
C PHE A 228 -17.11 -11.28 6.21
N ASN A 229 -17.12 -9.97 6.15
CA ASN A 229 -17.42 -9.08 7.28
C ASN A 229 -18.85 -9.20 7.86
N GLY A 230 -19.76 -9.89 7.22
CA GLY A 230 -21.09 -10.17 7.78
C GLY A 230 -21.10 -11.20 8.92
N ARG A 231 -19.97 -11.90 9.18
CA ARG A 231 -19.91 -12.99 10.16
C ARG A 231 -18.85 -12.85 11.24
N ASN A 232 -17.78 -12.07 11.02
CA ASN A 232 -16.74 -11.85 12.01
C ASN A 232 -16.28 -10.39 12.01
N ASN A 233 -16.54 -9.67 13.09
CA ASN A 233 -16.10 -8.29 13.35
C ASN A 233 -14.56 -8.11 13.41
N MET A 234 -13.78 -9.13 13.05
CA MET A 234 -12.34 -9.17 13.32
C MET A 234 -11.45 -9.00 12.09
N THR A 235 -12.00 -8.77 10.91
CA THR A 235 -11.17 -8.52 9.74
C THR A 235 -10.78 -7.05 9.68
N GLY A 236 -9.61 -6.78 10.24
CA GLY A 236 -9.01 -5.47 10.23
C GLY A 236 -8.42 -5.12 8.87
N GLY A 237 -8.47 -3.88 8.58
CA GLY A 237 -7.81 -3.23 7.45
C GLY A 237 -7.68 -1.77 7.79
N PHE A 238 -7.27 -0.97 6.82
CA PHE A 238 -7.11 0.46 7.00
C PHE A 238 -8.34 1.21 6.51
N GLY A 239 -8.84 2.10 7.33
CA GLY A 239 -9.88 3.05 6.98
C GLY A 239 -9.28 4.40 6.64
N PHE A 240 -9.75 5.03 5.57
CA PHE A 240 -9.30 6.36 5.18
C PHE A 240 -10.49 7.24 4.85
N ALA A 241 -10.35 8.54 5.16
CA ALA A 241 -11.29 9.57 4.75
C ALA A 241 -10.64 10.55 3.78
N LEU A 242 -11.32 10.87 2.68
CA LEU A 242 -10.96 11.99 1.82
C LEU A 242 -11.68 13.24 2.35
N LEU A 243 -10.94 14.20 2.83
CA LEU A 243 -11.47 15.43 3.38
C LEU A 243 -11.82 16.45 2.28
N HIS A 244 -12.75 17.36 2.59
CA HIS A 244 -12.98 18.53 1.76
C HIS A 244 -11.80 19.52 1.89
N PRO A 245 -11.47 20.28 0.83
CA PRO A 245 -10.45 21.32 0.90
C PRO A 245 -10.70 22.29 2.06
N GLY A 246 -9.64 22.55 2.85
CA GLY A 246 -9.71 23.40 4.06
C GLY A 246 -10.26 22.73 5.31
N LYS A 247 -10.61 21.45 5.25
CA LYS A 247 -10.93 20.62 6.42
C LYS A 247 -9.68 19.86 6.88
N THR A 248 -9.65 19.45 8.12
CA THR A 248 -8.51 18.76 8.75
C THR A 248 -8.97 17.52 9.50
N ALA A 249 -8.07 16.53 9.61
CA ALA A 249 -8.31 15.32 10.39
C ALA A 249 -8.71 15.63 11.84
N ARG A 250 -8.09 16.65 12.44
CA ARG A 250 -8.43 17.10 13.81
C ARG A 250 -9.88 17.56 13.96
N LYS A 251 -10.46 18.21 12.94
CA LYS A 251 -11.90 18.59 12.96
C LYS A 251 -12.77 17.37 12.84
N LEU A 252 -12.40 16.42 11.99
CA LEU A 252 -13.10 15.14 11.85
C LEU A 252 -13.05 14.34 13.14
N GLU A 253 -11.90 14.27 13.80
CA GLU A 253 -11.76 13.62 15.12
C GLU A 253 -12.67 14.23 16.17
N ALA A 254 -12.73 15.56 16.27
CA ALA A 254 -13.65 16.25 17.17
C ALA A 254 -15.11 15.89 16.87
N ARG A 255 -15.45 15.69 15.59
CA ARG A 255 -16.79 15.25 15.18
C ARG A 255 -17.07 13.81 15.60
N PHE A 256 -16.11 12.89 15.43
CA PHE A 256 -16.25 11.51 15.91
C PHE A 256 -16.50 11.43 17.40
N ARG A 257 -15.76 12.18 18.19
CA ARG A 257 -16.00 12.27 19.64
C ARG A 257 -17.42 12.75 19.99
N SER A 258 -18.02 13.64 19.18
CA SER A 258 -19.39 14.12 19.41
C SER A 258 -20.48 13.10 19.11
N ILE A 259 -20.21 12.11 18.26
CA ILE A 259 -21.17 11.06 17.87
C ILE A 259 -21.17 9.90 18.86
N ASN A 260 -20.10 9.76 19.65
CA ASN A 260 -19.93 8.72 20.68
C ASN A 260 -20.19 7.29 20.12
N MET A 261 -19.70 7.01 18.91
CA MET A 261 -19.70 5.66 18.35
C MET A 261 -18.75 4.78 19.14
N LYS A 262 -19.30 3.75 19.75
CA LYS A 262 -18.55 2.79 20.54
C LYS A 262 -18.43 1.48 19.78
N HIS A 263 -17.23 0.97 19.69
CA HIS A 263 -16.95 -0.35 19.16
C HIS A 263 -16.31 -1.21 20.26
N HIS A 264 -16.50 -2.50 20.19
CA HIS A 264 -15.85 -3.45 21.09
C HIS A 264 -14.92 -4.35 20.27
N ILE A 265 -13.65 -4.29 20.59
CA ILE A 265 -12.65 -5.20 20.05
C ILE A 265 -12.07 -6.00 21.21
N TYR A 266 -12.13 -7.31 21.14
CA TYR A 266 -11.66 -8.22 22.21
C TYR A 266 -12.20 -7.84 23.61
N ASP A 267 -13.49 -7.54 23.72
CA ASP A 267 -14.15 -7.11 24.96
C ASP A 267 -13.69 -5.74 25.52
N GLU A 268 -12.88 -4.99 24.79
CA GLU A 268 -12.45 -3.64 25.13
C GLU A 268 -13.24 -2.59 24.36
N GLU A 269 -13.76 -1.59 25.07
CA GLU A 269 -14.46 -0.46 24.47
C GLU A 269 -13.47 0.44 23.72
N THR A 270 -13.75 0.71 22.46
CA THR A 270 -12.89 1.56 21.61
C THR A 270 -13.68 2.72 21.02
N ALA A 271 -13.03 3.84 20.80
CA ALA A 271 -13.55 5.01 20.10
C ALA A 271 -12.90 5.16 18.73
N ILE A 272 -13.64 5.71 17.75
CA ILE A 272 -13.08 6.05 16.45
C ILE A 272 -12.28 7.34 16.56
N THR A 273 -11.10 7.37 15.98
CA THR A 273 -10.23 8.55 15.90
C THR A 273 -9.81 8.82 14.45
N ALA A 274 -9.35 10.03 14.19
CA ALA A 274 -8.84 10.43 12.88
C ALA A 274 -7.54 11.22 13.05
N SER A 275 -6.50 10.79 12.30
CA SER A 275 -5.20 11.45 12.23
C SER A 275 -4.85 11.83 10.78
N PRO A 276 -3.96 12.79 10.52
CA PRO A 276 -3.44 13.03 9.20
C PRO A 276 -2.76 11.79 8.64
N PHE A 277 -2.88 11.58 7.33
CA PHE A 277 -2.34 10.40 6.65
C PHE A 277 -0.82 10.30 6.83
N GLY A 278 -0.37 9.15 7.32
CA GLY A 278 1.03 8.84 7.53
C GLY A 278 1.67 9.49 8.77
N GLU A 279 0.92 10.12 9.66
CA GLU A 279 1.47 10.68 10.92
C GLU A 279 1.82 9.60 11.95
N GLU A 280 1.31 8.39 11.79
CA GLU A 280 1.51 7.27 12.75
C GLU A 280 2.72 6.39 12.40
N PHE A 281 3.47 6.74 11.37
CA PHE A 281 4.70 6.10 10.91
C PHE A 281 5.89 7.06 11.05
#